data_6a425dffc9df24a05c2c056d1d37d01f
#
_entry.id   6a425dffc9df24a05c2c056d1d37d01f
#
_cell.length_a   1.000
_cell.length_b   1.000
_cell.length_c   1.000
_cell.angle_alpha   90.00
_cell.angle_beta   90.00
_cell.angle_gamma   90.00
#
_symmetry.space_group_name_H-M   'P 1'
#
loop_
_entity.id
_entity.type
_entity.pdbx_description
1 polymer ?
#
loop_
_entity_poly.entity_id
_entity_poly.type
_entity_poly.pdbx_seq_one_letter_code
_entity_poly.pdbx_strand_id
1 'polypeptide(L)'
;MVNSIVIREVKKSDTESLVKLYTLVGWKLDMEHATEIIRYSISSGYSKVLIADLNGKVIGKVTLDTVFQPYAEIVNVIVHPDYRGKSIGSMLIKECIRRAIKAGHSIIYLMCDPLDRDIHRFYAKLGFLPAILGDPSMPHRCMWLYYFGEGSFVREFLHKHPFTEFSVSRGTKSFHRLSLYSMTWTDPTSDDSLEVFIKGQPGQPLKSGTMPRIGGVRLRLGKLDIDCWIVEKDEGINIGESSRFQLNLLNKGSEPLNAYLSPVPAPHGISVNIGSPSEIMLRPKERIDIEGELTLTSEFSIPLKYLSFPTVVFSITIKFPSFMRTVISAGFNITDQAF
;
A
#
# COMPACT_ATOMS: atom_id res chain seq x y z
N MET A 1 -2.72 8.69 40.39
CA MET A 1 -2.48 9.12 39.00
C MET A 1 -2.95 7.96 38.10
N VAL A 2 -3.90 8.22 37.20
CA VAL A 2 -4.34 7.20 36.23
C VAL A 2 -3.19 6.94 35.30
N ASN A 3 -2.67 5.73 35.27
CA ASN A 3 -1.63 5.30 34.33
C ASN A 3 -2.19 5.35 32.90
N SER A 4 -2.04 6.49 32.22
CA SER A 4 -2.51 6.65 30.84
C SER A 4 -1.39 6.26 29.85
N ILE A 5 -1.73 5.37 28.93
CA ILE A 5 -0.85 5.03 27.80
C ILE A 5 -1.00 6.15 26.76
N VAL A 6 0.12 6.73 26.34
CA VAL A 6 0.16 7.75 25.30
C VAL A 6 0.86 7.21 24.06
N ILE A 7 0.25 7.34 22.89
CA ILE A 7 0.93 7.06 21.61
C ILE A 7 1.58 8.36 21.12
N ARG A 8 2.90 8.32 20.97
CA ARG A 8 3.71 9.49 20.53
C ARG A 8 4.79 9.08 19.56
N GLU A 9 5.37 10.04 18.88
CA GLU A 9 6.59 9.83 18.11
C GLU A 9 7.77 9.54 19.01
N VAL A 10 8.71 8.77 18.47
CA VAL A 10 9.95 8.42 19.14
C VAL A 10 10.84 9.66 19.33
N LYS A 11 11.62 9.68 20.41
CA LYS A 11 12.62 10.70 20.73
C LYS A 11 14.01 10.06 20.82
N LYS A 12 15.06 10.86 20.71
CA LYS A 12 16.45 10.38 20.90
C LYS A 12 16.68 9.66 22.23
N SER A 13 15.99 10.11 23.29
CA SER A 13 16.07 9.47 24.62
C SER A 13 15.44 8.07 24.70
N ASP A 14 14.72 7.62 23.67
CA ASP A 14 14.06 6.31 23.67
C ASP A 14 14.97 5.19 23.14
N THR A 15 16.20 5.49 22.68
CA THR A 15 17.10 4.53 22.01
C THR A 15 17.31 3.26 22.82
N GLU A 16 17.72 3.36 24.09
CA GLU A 16 17.92 2.18 24.95
C GLU A 16 16.63 1.38 25.17
N SER A 17 15.51 2.10 25.34
CA SER A 17 14.20 1.47 25.55
C SER A 17 13.74 0.69 24.32
N LEU A 18 14.04 1.19 23.12
CA LEU A 18 13.79 0.48 21.86
C LEU A 18 14.64 -0.78 21.75
N VAL A 19 15.94 -0.71 22.00
CA VAL A 19 16.84 -1.88 21.97
C VAL A 19 16.34 -2.94 22.96
N LYS A 20 16.00 -2.55 24.20
CA LYS A 20 15.42 -3.47 25.20
C LYS A 20 14.12 -4.10 24.71
N LEU A 21 13.22 -3.32 24.09
CA LEU A 21 11.95 -3.81 23.58
C LEU A 21 12.13 -4.86 22.46
N TYR A 22 13.06 -4.62 21.53
CA TYR A 22 13.40 -5.58 20.47
C TYR A 22 13.97 -6.87 21.03
N THR A 23 14.92 -6.78 21.96
CA THR A 23 15.51 -7.96 22.64
C THR A 23 14.46 -8.81 23.35
N LEU A 24 13.49 -8.19 24.03
CA LEU A 24 12.40 -8.88 24.74
C LEU A 24 11.48 -9.70 23.80
N VAL A 25 11.40 -9.35 22.53
CA VAL A 25 10.62 -10.12 21.54
C VAL A 25 11.50 -11.01 20.66
N GLY A 26 12.78 -11.14 20.98
CA GLY A 26 13.72 -12.00 20.26
C GLY A 26 14.25 -11.41 18.95
N TRP A 27 14.05 -10.12 18.70
CA TRP A 27 14.58 -9.44 17.53
C TRP A 27 15.90 -8.75 17.85
N LYS A 28 16.82 -8.73 16.88
CA LYS A 28 18.11 -8.07 17.02
C LYS A 28 18.00 -6.60 16.62
N LEU A 29 18.41 -5.71 17.52
CA LEU A 29 18.59 -4.29 17.25
C LEU A 29 19.71 -3.81 18.18
N ASP A 30 20.79 -3.31 17.64
CA ASP A 30 21.87 -2.68 18.41
C ASP A 30 21.63 -1.17 18.58
N MET A 31 22.49 -0.54 19.38
CA MET A 31 22.39 0.88 19.71
C MET A 31 22.62 1.80 18.51
N GLU A 32 23.51 1.41 17.59
CA GLU A 32 23.85 2.19 16.41
C GLU A 32 22.66 2.23 15.46
N HIS A 33 22.12 1.06 15.06
CA HIS A 33 20.95 0.94 14.21
C HIS A 33 19.70 1.58 14.85
N ALA A 34 19.50 1.43 16.16
CA ALA A 34 18.40 2.09 16.86
C ALA A 34 18.50 3.62 16.77
N THR A 35 19.71 4.16 16.95
CA THR A 35 19.97 5.60 16.83
C THR A 35 19.70 6.09 15.41
N GLU A 36 20.10 5.32 14.40
CA GLU A 36 19.89 5.66 12.99
C GLU A 36 18.39 5.66 12.63
N ILE A 37 17.64 4.62 13.02
CA ILE A 37 16.19 4.54 12.82
C ILE A 37 15.48 5.75 13.45
N ILE A 38 15.85 6.11 14.68
CA ILE A 38 15.26 7.26 15.37
C ILE A 38 15.62 8.56 14.67
N ARG A 39 16.89 8.75 14.30
CA ARG A 39 17.33 9.93 13.57
C ARG A 39 16.55 10.10 12.26
N TYR A 40 16.42 9.02 11.50
CA TYR A 40 15.66 9.03 10.27
C TYR A 40 14.18 9.35 10.51
N SER A 41 13.56 8.72 11.50
CA SER A 41 12.16 8.99 11.85
C SER A 41 11.90 10.46 12.23
N ILE A 42 12.85 11.10 12.90
CA ILE A 42 12.74 12.52 13.29
C ILE A 42 12.88 13.44 12.08
N SER A 43 13.86 13.17 11.18
CA SER A 43 14.18 14.03 10.04
C SER A 43 13.35 13.73 8.79
N SER A 44 12.87 12.49 8.62
CA SER A 44 12.13 12.07 7.44
C SER A 44 10.70 12.61 7.43
N GLY A 45 10.25 13.04 6.25
CA GLY A 45 8.84 13.31 5.98
C GLY A 45 8.00 12.06 5.73
N TYR A 46 8.65 10.90 5.52
CA TYR A 46 8.01 9.70 4.97
C TYR A 46 7.91 8.53 5.94
N SER A 47 8.78 8.44 6.94
CA SER A 47 8.80 7.32 7.88
C SER A 47 8.72 7.84 9.32
N LYS A 48 7.77 7.31 10.09
CA LYS A 48 7.55 7.72 11.48
C LYS A 48 7.51 6.51 12.40
N VAL A 49 8.37 6.50 13.40
CA VAL A 49 8.31 5.54 14.49
C VAL A 49 7.41 6.08 15.59
N LEU A 50 6.35 5.33 15.89
CA LEU A 50 5.44 5.63 17.00
C LEU A 50 5.70 4.64 18.13
N ILE A 51 5.61 5.12 19.35
CA ILE A 51 5.75 4.31 20.56
C ILE A 51 4.52 4.45 21.46
N ALA A 52 4.22 3.38 22.17
CA ALA A 52 3.30 3.40 23.31
C ALA A 52 4.10 3.67 24.58
N ASP A 53 3.89 4.82 25.17
CA ASP A 53 4.56 5.30 26.37
C ASP A 53 3.65 5.16 27.58
N LEU A 54 4.10 4.44 28.60
CA LEU A 54 3.46 4.35 29.90
C LEU A 54 4.36 4.98 30.95
N ASN A 55 4.10 6.25 31.29
CA ASN A 55 4.85 7.02 32.28
C ASN A 55 6.37 7.01 32.04
N GLY A 56 6.80 7.20 30.79
CA GLY A 56 8.22 7.21 30.38
C GLY A 56 8.79 5.84 30.02
N LYS A 57 8.02 4.74 30.20
CA LYS A 57 8.41 3.39 29.77
C LYS A 57 7.85 3.09 28.38
N VAL A 58 8.71 2.73 27.43
CA VAL A 58 8.31 2.26 26.10
C VAL A 58 7.79 0.83 26.21
N ILE A 59 6.49 0.64 25.96
CA ILE A 59 5.81 -0.66 26.06
C ILE A 59 5.30 -1.20 24.72
N GLY A 60 5.47 -0.45 23.66
CA GLY A 60 5.14 -0.87 22.30
C GLY A 60 5.71 0.08 21.26
N LYS A 61 5.82 -0.40 20.04
CA LYS A 61 6.40 0.33 18.90
C LYS A 61 5.73 -0.10 17.60
N VAL A 62 5.63 0.83 16.65
CA VAL A 62 5.25 0.59 15.27
C VAL A 62 5.98 1.59 14.36
N THR A 63 6.24 1.23 13.11
CA THR A 63 6.67 2.19 12.08
C THR A 63 5.55 2.37 11.07
N LEU A 64 5.33 3.60 10.64
CA LEU A 64 4.44 3.99 9.56
C LEU A 64 5.26 4.61 8.45
N ASP A 65 5.27 4.01 7.27
CA ASP A 65 5.91 4.50 6.07
C ASP A 65 4.87 5.05 5.08
N THR A 66 5.07 6.29 4.62
CA THR A 66 4.12 7.05 3.79
C THR A 66 4.82 7.64 2.57
N VAL A 67 5.53 6.81 1.80
CA VAL A 67 6.39 7.29 0.70
C VAL A 67 5.59 7.54 -0.58
N PHE A 68 4.82 6.57 -1.03
CA PHE A 68 4.16 6.62 -2.33
C PHE A 68 2.63 6.69 -2.17
N GLN A 69 2.04 7.86 -2.39
CA GLN A 69 0.58 7.98 -2.38
C GLN A 69 -0.08 7.11 -3.46
N PRO A 70 -1.23 6.50 -3.19
CA PRO A 70 -2.04 6.60 -1.96
C PRO A 70 -1.70 5.54 -0.90
N TYR A 71 -0.55 4.88 -0.97
CA TYR A 71 -0.16 3.76 -0.11
C TYR A 71 0.56 4.23 1.16
N ALA A 72 0.28 3.53 2.27
CA ALA A 72 1.09 3.57 3.47
C ALA A 72 1.40 2.15 3.94
N GLU A 73 2.58 1.91 4.48
CA GLU A 73 2.97 0.63 5.04
C GLU A 73 3.08 0.71 6.57
N ILE A 74 2.54 -0.31 7.23
CA ILE A 74 2.73 -0.49 8.69
C ILE A 74 3.70 -1.64 8.89
N VAL A 75 4.84 -1.34 9.52
CA VAL A 75 5.91 -2.31 9.74
C VAL A 75 6.33 -2.39 11.20
N ASN A 76 6.88 -3.54 11.58
CA ASN A 76 7.52 -3.75 12.88
C ASN A 76 6.62 -3.40 14.08
N VAL A 77 5.42 -3.96 14.13
CA VAL A 77 4.50 -3.82 15.27
C VAL A 77 4.98 -4.67 16.43
N ILE A 78 5.41 -4.06 17.50
CA ILE A 78 5.95 -4.72 18.68
C ILE A 78 5.17 -4.27 19.91
N VAL A 79 4.76 -5.23 20.76
CA VAL A 79 4.20 -4.97 22.10
C VAL A 79 4.99 -5.78 23.11
N HIS A 80 5.44 -5.12 24.17
CA HIS A 80 6.14 -5.71 25.30
C HIS A 80 5.33 -6.89 25.85
N PRO A 81 5.91 -8.08 26.07
CA PRO A 81 5.19 -9.28 26.47
C PRO A 81 4.21 -9.10 27.64
N ASP A 82 4.63 -8.46 28.72
CA ASP A 82 3.80 -8.23 29.93
C ASP A 82 2.61 -7.29 29.72
N TYR A 83 2.58 -6.61 28.57
CA TYR A 83 1.53 -5.66 28.22
C TYR A 83 0.66 -6.12 27.05
N ARG A 84 0.87 -7.33 26.53
CA ARG A 84 -0.02 -7.95 25.53
C ARG A 84 -1.43 -8.16 26.11
N GLY A 85 -2.42 -8.25 25.22
CA GLY A 85 -3.83 -8.38 25.63
C GLY A 85 -4.47 -7.09 26.17
N LYS A 86 -3.72 -5.99 26.31
CA LYS A 86 -4.21 -4.69 26.84
C LYS A 86 -4.48 -3.64 25.74
N SER A 87 -4.83 -4.07 24.53
CA SER A 87 -5.18 -3.24 23.38
C SER A 87 -4.09 -2.29 22.84
N ILE A 88 -2.83 -2.41 23.31
CA ILE A 88 -1.74 -1.50 22.91
C ILE A 88 -1.44 -1.61 21.41
N GLY A 89 -1.38 -2.84 20.87
CA GLY A 89 -1.22 -3.03 19.42
C GLY A 89 -2.33 -2.34 18.63
N SER A 90 -3.58 -2.45 19.08
CA SER A 90 -4.72 -1.78 18.43
C SER A 90 -4.60 -0.26 18.50
N MET A 91 -4.14 0.31 19.61
CA MET A 91 -3.92 1.75 19.73
C MET A 91 -2.85 2.24 18.75
N LEU A 92 -1.72 1.52 18.66
CA LEU A 92 -0.64 1.84 17.73
C LEU A 92 -1.12 1.80 16.27
N ILE A 93 -1.80 0.73 15.85
CA ILE A 93 -2.31 0.57 14.48
C ILE A 93 -3.35 1.64 14.14
N LYS A 94 -4.31 1.92 15.04
CA LYS A 94 -5.33 2.96 14.82
C LYS A 94 -4.70 4.34 14.65
N GLU A 95 -3.64 4.64 15.41
CA GLU A 95 -2.94 5.91 15.27
C GLU A 95 -2.18 5.98 13.93
N CYS A 96 -1.57 4.86 13.46
CA CYS A 96 -0.99 4.79 12.12
C CYS A 96 -2.04 5.04 11.03
N ILE A 97 -3.19 4.36 11.09
CA ILE A 97 -4.30 4.55 10.14
C ILE A 97 -4.74 6.03 10.11
N ARG A 98 -4.97 6.61 11.29
CA ARG A 98 -5.38 8.02 11.41
C ARG A 98 -4.37 8.98 10.78
N ARG A 99 -3.07 8.76 11.04
CA ARG A 99 -1.99 9.59 10.47
C ARG A 99 -1.85 9.43 8.96
N ALA A 100 -1.89 8.19 8.47
CA ALA A 100 -1.83 7.90 7.06
C ALA A 100 -2.96 8.58 6.28
N ILE A 101 -4.22 8.42 6.72
CA ILE A 101 -5.39 9.05 6.08
C ILE A 101 -5.27 10.58 6.11
N LYS A 102 -4.86 11.17 7.26
CA LYS A 102 -4.66 12.62 7.37
C LYS A 102 -3.60 13.15 6.38
N ALA A 103 -2.60 12.33 6.04
CA ALA A 103 -1.54 12.65 5.09
C ALA A 103 -1.90 12.32 3.63
N GLY A 104 -3.14 11.88 3.34
CA GLY A 104 -3.60 11.56 1.99
C GLY A 104 -3.34 10.10 1.54
N HIS A 105 -2.88 9.24 2.45
CA HIS A 105 -2.65 7.82 2.18
C HIS A 105 -3.85 6.99 2.59
N SER A 106 -4.71 6.64 1.62
CA SER A 106 -5.98 5.97 1.88
C SER A 106 -5.94 4.45 1.71
N ILE A 107 -4.84 3.89 1.22
CA ILE A 107 -4.60 2.45 1.05
C ILE A 107 -3.44 2.06 1.96
N ILE A 108 -3.74 1.35 3.05
CA ILE A 108 -2.75 0.97 4.04
C ILE A 108 -2.54 -0.53 3.98
N TYR A 109 -1.30 -0.98 3.94
CA TYR A 109 -0.99 -2.39 3.89
C TYR A 109 0.05 -2.78 4.95
N LEU A 110 0.11 -4.07 5.22
CA LEU A 110 1.12 -4.69 6.06
C LEU A 110 1.35 -6.14 5.65
N MET A 111 2.45 -6.72 6.12
CA MET A 111 2.76 -8.13 5.97
C MET A 111 2.61 -8.86 7.31
N CYS A 112 2.14 -10.10 7.26
CA CYS A 112 2.17 -11.00 8.41
C CYS A 112 2.43 -12.45 7.99
N ASP A 113 2.76 -13.32 8.94
CA ASP A 113 2.90 -14.76 8.71
C ASP A 113 1.52 -15.37 8.38
N PRO A 114 1.37 -16.05 7.22
CA PRO A 114 0.11 -16.68 6.82
C PRO A 114 -0.35 -17.81 7.76
N LEU A 115 0.50 -18.34 8.63
CA LEU A 115 0.14 -19.38 9.60
C LEU A 115 -0.28 -18.84 10.98
N ASP A 116 0.01 -17.57 11.28
CA ASP A 116 -0.39 -16.97 12.56
C ASP A 116 -1.85 -16.51 12.53
N ARG A 117 -2.75 -17.45 12.91
CA ARG A 117 -4.20 -17.19 12.94
C ARG A 117 -4.61 -16.09 13.92
N ASP A 118 -3.87 -15.92 15.00
CA ASP A 118 -4.21 -14.91 16.02
C ASP A 118 -3.86 -13.51 15.52
N ILE A 119 -2.76 -13.37 14.81
CA ILE A 119 -2.39 -12.13 14.14
C ILE A 119 -3.39 -11.78 13.03
N HIS A 120 -3.87 -12.76 12.25
CA HIS A 120 -4.91 -12.53 11.24
C HIS A 120 -6.21 -12.03 11.87
N ARG A 121 -6.68 -12.67 12.94
CA ARG A 121 -7.87 -12.24 13.69
C ARG A 121 -7.70 -10.84 14.27
N PHE A 122 -6.50 -10.53 14.75
CA PHE A 122 -6.17 -9.21 15.29
C PHE A 122 -6.33 -8.13 14.23
N TYR A 123 -5.71 -8.29 13.05
CA TYR A 123 -5.81 -7.31 11.98
C TYR A 123 -7.20 -7.26 11.33
N ALA A 124 -7.89 -8.39 11.18
CA ALA A 124 -9.26 -8.44 10.69
C ALA A 124 -10.23 -7.62 11.56
N LYS A 125 -10.09 -7.67 12.90
CA LYS A 125 -10.85 -6.84 13.84
C LYS A 125 -10.57 -5.33 13.68
N LEU A 126 -9.46 -4.95 13.06
CA LEU A 126 -9.11 -3.57 12.73
C LEU A 126 -9.53 -3.17 11.32
N GLY A 127 -10.19 -4.07 10.57
CA GLY A 127 -10.69 -3.82 9.23
C GLY A 127 -9.72 -4.13 8.10
N PHE A 128 -8.61 -4.82 8.39
CA PHE A 128 -7.71 -5.28 7.32
C PHE A 128 -8.27 -6.53 6.64
N LEU A 129 -8.12 -6.57 5.32
CA LEU A 129 -8.57 -7.66 4.45
C LEU A 129 -7.38 -8.35 3.80
N PRO A 130 -7.42 -9.67 3.61
CA PRO A 130 -6.38 -10.36 2.86
C PRO A 130 -6.37 -9.92 1.40
N ALA A 131 -5.21 -9.53 0.89
CA ALA A 131 -5.00 -9.12 -0.49
C ALA A 131 -4.23 -10.17 -1.29
N ILE A 132 -3.19 -10.75 -0.67
CA ILE A 132 -2.37 -11.81 -1.25
C ILE A 132 -2.19 -12.87 -0.18
N LEU A 133 -2.61 -14.09 -0.49
CA LEU A 133 -2.39 -15.23 0.37
C LEU A 133 -1.03 -15.84 0.04
N GLY A 134 -0.09 -15.75 0.97
CA GLY A 134 1.23 -16.36 0.82
C GLY A 134 1.14 -17.89 0.72
N ASP A 135 2.04 -18.50 -0.04
CA ASP A 135 2.18 -19.95 -0.10
C ASP A 135 2.83 -20.46 1.20
N PRO A 136 2.13 -21.32 1.98
CA PRO A 136 2.66 -21.85 3.25
C PRO A 136 3.90 -22.73 3.08
N SER A 137 4.17 -23.23 1.87
CA SER A 137 5.34 -24.06 1.58
C SER A 137 6.62 -23.26 1.36
N MET A 138 6.52 -21.94 1.15
CA MET A 138 7.67 -21.07 0.88
C MET A 138 8.41 -20.73 2.17
N PRO A 139 9.77 -20.73 2.18
CA PRO A 139 10.58 -20.49 3.37
C PRO A 139 10.38 -19.07 3.98
N HIS A 140 9.97 -18.10 3.20
CA HIS A 140 9.69 -16.72 3.64
C HIS A 140 8.27 -16.30 3.23
N ARG A 141 7.31 -17.09 3.68
CA ARG A 141 5.90 -16.86 3.41
C ARG A 141 5.41 -15.57 4.06
N CYS A 142 4.74 -14.76 3.26
CA CYS A 142 4.07 -13.55 3.74
C CYS A 142 2.64 -13.52 3.23
N MET A 143 1.75 -13.07 4.07
CA MET A 143 0.40 -12.70 3.69
C MET A 143 0.30 -11.17 3.72
N TRP A 144 -0.21 -10.60 2.62
CA TRP A 144 -0.48 -9.18 2.52
C TRP A 144 -1.89 -8.87 2.96
N LEU A 145 -2.02 -7.92 3.86
CA LEU A 145 -3.28 -7.40 4.34
C LEU A 145 -3.43 -5.94 3.93
N TYR A 146 -4.62 -5.56 3.47
CA TYR A 146 -4.96 -4.20 3.08
C TYR A 146 -6.08 -3.63 3.95
N TYR A 147 -5.94 -2.37 4.30
CA TYR A 147 -6.99 -1.54 4.87
C TYR A 147 -7.30 -0.41 3.89
N PHE A 148 -8.57 -0.29 3.49
CA PHE A 148 -9.06 0.77 2.63
C PHE A 148 -9.76 1.82 3.50
N GLY A 149 -9.09 2.95 3.68
CA GLY A 149 -9.59 4.07 4.48
C GLY A 149 -10.51 5.00 3.72
N GLU A 150 -11.03 5.98 4.42
CA GLU A 150 -11.79 7.08 3.81
C GLU A 150 -10.97 7.76 2.71
N GLY A 151 -11.64 8.11 1.61
CA GLY A 151 -10.99 8.67 0.42
C GLY A 151 -10.38 7.63 -0.53
N SER A 152 -10.39 6.32 -0.21
CA SER A 152 -10.09 5.28 -1.19
C SER A 152 -11.32 4.94 -2.04
N PHE A 153 -11.08 4.60 -3.30
CA PHE A 153 -12.18 4.22 -4.21
C PHE A 153 -12.90 2.93 -3.76
N VAL A 154 -12.20 2.01 -3.10
CA VAL A 154 -12.82 0.82 -2.52
C VAL A 154 -13.79 1.21 -1.42
N ARG A 155 -13.42 2.17 -0.56
CA ARG A 155 -14.32 2.65 0.50
C ARG A 155 -15.53 3.39 -0.08
N GLU A 156 -15.35 4.14 -1.16
CA GLU A 156 -16.45 4.79 -1.89
C GLU A 156 -17.42 3.76 -2.47
N PHE A 157 -16.91 2.63 -3.01
CA PHE A 157 -17.75 1.53 -3.49
C PHE A 157 -18.54 0.90 -2.34
N LEU A 158 -17.88 0.56 -1.22
CA LEU A 158 -18.52 -0.07 -0.07
C LEU A 158 -19.57 0.80 0.61
N HIS A 159 -19.43 2.13 0.57
CA HIS A 159 -20.48 3.05 1.08
C HIS A 159 -21.75 3.00 0.23
N LYS A 160 -21.63 2.81 -1.09
CA LYS A 160 -22.78 2.68 -2.00
C LYS A 160 -23.39 1.28 -1.95
N HIS A 161 -22.59 0.27 -1.65
CA HIS A 161 -22.93 -1.14 -1.65
C HIS A 161 -22.60 -1.78 -0.29
N PRO A 162 -23.34 -1.50 0.78
CA PRO A 162 -23.00 -1.93 2.15
C PRO A 162 -23.14 -3.45 2.39
N PHE A 163 -23.82 -4.16 1.51
CA PHE A 163 -24.09 -5.60 1.64
C PHE A 163 -23.29 -6.45 0.64
N THR A 164 -22.11 -5.97 0.25
CA THR A 164 -21.25 -6.70 -0.68
C THR A 164 -20.71 -7.98 -0.09
N GLU A 165 -20.62 -9.00 -0.92
CA GLU A 165 -19.82 -10.20 -0.67
C GLU A 165 -18.36 -9.94 -1.03
N PHE A 166 -17.44 -10.37 -0.17
CA PHE A 166 -16.01 -10.22 -0.38
C PHE A 166 -15.34 -11.57 -0.64
N SER A 167 -14.48 -11.60 -1.64
CA SER A 167 -13.62 -12.76 -1.92
C SER A 167 -12.21 -12.33 -2.31
N VAL A 168 -11.25 -13.23 -2.10
CA VAL A 168 -9.84 -13.05 -2.49
C VAL A 168 -9.36 -14.29 -3.24
N SER A 169 -8.56 -14.09 -4.30
CA SER A 169 -7.98 -15.20 -5.03
C SER A 169 -6.91 -15.91 -4.21
N ARG A 170 -6.90 -17.25 -4.24
CA ARG A 170 -5.86 -18.05 -3.57
C ARG A 170 -4.51 -18.05 -4.29
N GLY A 171 -4.47 -17.56 -5.51
CA GLY A 171 -3.30 -17.43 -6.35
C GLY A 171 -3.53 -16.35 -7.38
N THR A 172 -2.62 -16.19 -8.32
CA THR A 172 -2.80 -15.23 -9.40
C THR A 172 -3.90 -15.66 -10.36
N LYS A 173 -4.62 -14.66 -10.88
CA LYS A 173 -5.58 -14.79 -11.98
C LYS A 173 -5.04 -14.09 -13.22
N SER A 174 -5.41 -14.57 -14.39
CA SER A 174 -5.13 -13.87 -15.65
C SER A 174 -6.07 -12.66 -15.80
N PHE A 175 -5.49 -11.48 -15.93
CA PHE A 175 -6.20 -10.24 -16.22
C PHE A 175 -5.46 -9.51 -17.34
N HIS A 176 -6.04 -9.48 -18.54
CA HIS A 176 -5.42 -8.90 -19.75
C HIS A 176 -3.97 -9.37 -20.00
N ARG A 177 -3.72 -10.69 -19.87
CA ARG A 177 -2.39 -11.34 -19.97
C ARG A 177 -1.43 -11.06 -18.81
N LEU A 178 -1.85 -10.30 -17.80
CA LEU A 178 -1.11 -10.14 -16.55
C LEU A 178 -1.52 -11.24 -15.56
N SER A 179 -0.56 -11.74 -14.79
CA SER A 179 -0.82 -12.70 -13.70
C SER A 179 -0.86 -11.94 -12.39
N LEU A 180 -2.05 -11.68 -11.85
CA LEU A 180 -2.28 -10.81 -10.70
C LEU A 180 -3.15 -11.48 -9.63
N TYR A 181 -2.94 -11.14 -8.36
CA TYR A 181 -3.87 -11.50 -7.29
C TYR A 181 -5.11 -10.60 -7.36
N SER A 182 -6.28 -11.09 -6.90
CA SER A 182 -7.48 -10.27 -6.92
C SER A 182 -8.23 -10.26 -5.60
N MET A 183 -8.80 -9.10 -5.31
CA MET A 183 -9.80 -8.85 -4.27
C MET A 183 -11.08 -8.42 -4.96
N THR A 184 -12.20 -9.07 -4.63
CA THR A 184 -13.48 -8.83 -5.32
C THR A 184 -14.57 -8.53 -4.30
N TRP A 185 -15.33 -7.49 -4.57
CA TRP A 185 -16.57 -7.15 -3.87
C TRP A 185 -17.72 -7.20 -4.87
N THR A 186 -18.78 -7.93 -4.56
CA THR A 186 -19.96 -8.07 -5.41
C THR A 186 -21.20 -7.73 -4.61
N ASP A 187 -22.05 -6.87 -5.12
CA ASP A 187 -23.37 -6.61 -4.54
C ASP A 187 -24.35 -7.63 -5.13
N PRO A 188 -24.86 -8.59 -4.34
CA PRO A 188 -25.74 -9.63 -4.84
C PRO A 188 -27.11 -9.12 -5.29
N THR A 189 -27.45 -7.86 -4.96
CA THR A 189 -28.76 -7.26 -5.25
C THR A 189 -28.79 -6.49 -6.57
N SER A 190 -27.64 -6.06 -7.10
CA SER A 190 -27.54 -5.19 -8.28
C SER A 190 -26.58 -5.70 -9.36
N ASP A 191 -25.89 -6.81 -9.16
CA ASP A 191 -24.78 -7.29 -9.98
C ASP A 191 -23.59 -6.31 -10.09
N ASP A 192 -23.61 -5.22 -9.33
CA ASP A 192 -22.52 -4.28 -9.28
C ASP A 192 -21.31 -4.90 -8.57
N SER A 193 -20.13 -4.67 -9.12
CA SER A 193 -18.93 -5.30 -8.61
C SER A 193 -17.69 -4.43 -8.79
N LEU A 194 -16.77 -4.59 -7.85
CA LEU A 194 -15.43 -4.03 -7.91
C LEU A 194 -14.42 -5.18 -7.74
N GLU A 195 -13.57 -5.39 -8.72
CA GLU A 195 -12.43 -6.30 -8.61
C GLU A 195 -11.14 -5.51 -8.74
N VAL A 196 -10.29 -5.62 -7.71
CA VAL A 196 -8.99 -4.96 -7.62
C VAL A 196 -7.92 -6.00 -7.83
N PHE A 197 -7.02 -5.75 -8.78
CA PHE A 197 -5.94 -6.66 -9.13
C PHE A 197 -4.63 -6.13 -8.55
N ILE A 198 -4.03 -6.94 -7.67
CA ILE A 198 -2.80 -6.61 -6.95
C ILE A 198 -1.60 -7.24 -7.67
N LYS A 199 -0.64 -6.41 -8.03
CA LYS A 199 0.68 -6.81 -8.47
C LYS A 199 1.63 -6.77 -7.28
N GLY A 200 2.38 -7.83 -7.07
CA GLY A 200 3.35 -7.96 -5.98
C GLY A 200 3.83 -9.39 -5.90
N GLN A 201 5.00 -9.60 -5.36
CA GLN A 201 5.52 -10.93 -5.09
C GLN A 201 5.54 -11.15 -3.58
N PRO A 202 4.74 -12.10 -3.05
CA PRO A 202 4.93 -12.55 -1.67
C PRO A 202 6.28 -13.29 -1.62
N GLY A 203 7.27 -12.70 -0.99
CA GLY A 203 8.62 -13.26 -0.92
C GLY A 203 9.51 -12.44 -0.01
N GLN A 204 10.77 -12.79 0.06
CA GLN A 204 11.73 -12.13 0.97
C GLN A 204 11.66 -10.60 0.86
N PRO A 205 11.35 -9.90 1.97
CA PRO A 205 11.10 -8.46 1.94
C PRO A 205 12.29 -7.62 1.47
N LEU A 206 13.50 -8.13 1.49
CA LEU A 206 14.71 -7.33 1.37
C LEU A 206 15.53 -7.54 0.10
N LYS A 207 15.23 -8.54 -0.77
CA LYS A 207 16.12 -8.82 -1.94
C LYS A 207 15.44 -9.12 -3.27
N SER A 208 14.17 -9.46 -3.32
CA SER A 208 13.48 -9.84 -4.57
C SER A 208 11.99 -9.48 -4.63
N GLY A 209 11.45 -8.89 -3.57
CA GLY A 209 10.05 -8.50 -3.52
C GLY A 209 9.78 -7.18 -4.22
N THR A 210 8.60 -7.04 -4.79
CA THR A 210 8.08 -5.76 -5.26
C THR A 210 6.97 -5.30 -4.33
N MET A 211 6.89 -3.99 -4.08
CA MET A 211 5.80 -3.40 -3.29
C MET A 211 4.43 -3.83 -3.87
N PRO A 212 3.52 -4.38 -3.05
CA PRO A 212 2.20 -4.76 -3.52
C PRO A 212 1.39 -3.51 -3.86
N ARG A 213 0.95 -3.44 -5.12
CA ARG A 213 0.26 -2.28 -5.68
C ARG A 213 -0.93 -2.68 -6.53
N ILE A 214 -1.88 -1.80 -6.72
CA ILE A 214 -3.03 -2.03 -7.57
C ILE A 214 -2.60 -1.85 -9.03
N GLY A 215 -2.39 -2.95 -9.74
CA GLY A 215 -1.98 -2.96 -11.15
C GLY A 215 -3.17 -2.94 -12.12
N GLY A 216 -4.38 -3.17 -11.63
CA GLY A 216 -5.59 -3.13 -12.43
C GLY A 216 -6.86 -3.10 -11.60
N VAL A 217 -7.94 -2.66 -12.24
CA VAL A 217 -9.29 -2.59 -11.66
C VAL A 217 -10.30 -2.98 -12.71
N ARG A 218 -11.27 -3.81 -12.32
CA ARG A 218 -12.51 -4.03 -13.05
C ARG A 218 -13.65 -3.44 -12.23
N LEU A 219 -14.42 -2.57 -12.84
CA LEU A 219 -15.54 -1.90 -12.20
C LEU A 219 -16.80 -2.11 -13.04
N ARG A 220 -17.85 -2.65 -12.42
CA ARG A 220 -19.21 -2.75 -12.97
C ARG A 220 -20.15 -2.00 -12.04
N LEU A 221 -20.83 -0.98 -12.54
CA LEU A 221 -21.79 -0.15 -11.82
C LEU A 221 -22.94 0.22 -12.76
N GLY A 222 -24.06 -0.48 -12.67
CA GLY A 222 -25.18 -0.32 -13.58
C GLY A 222 -24.77 -0.51 -15.05
N LYS A 223 -24.78 0.56 -15.85
CA LYS A 223 -24.36 0.53 -17.26
C LYS A 223 -22.84 0.68 -17.48
N LEU A 224 -22.11 1.12 -16.47
CA LEU A 224 -20.65 1.19 -16.53
C LEU A 224 -20.08 -0.23 -16.39
N ASP A 225 -19.27 -0.64 -17.35
CA ASP A 225 -18.47 -1.86 -17.28
C ASP A 225 -17.10 -1.54 -17.90
N ILE A 226 -16.08 -1.37 -17.05
CA ILE A 226 -14.76 -0.93 -17.47
C ILE A 226 -13.65 -1.76 -16.82
N ASP A 227 -12.65 -2.09 -17.61
CA ASP A 227 -11.35 -2.58 -17.13
C ASP A 227 -10.28 -1.48 -17.31
N CYS A 228 -9.50 -1.24 -16.27
CA CYS A 228 -8.34 -0.35 -16.28
C CYS A 228 -7.13 -1.12 -15.78
N TRP A 229 -5.98 -1.05 -16.47
CA TRP A 229 -4.75 -1.69 -16.01
C TRP A 229 -3.52 -0.98 -16.53
N ILE A 230 -2.40 -1.22 -15.86
CA ILE A 230 -1.11 -0.64 -16.21
C ILE A 230 -0.05 -1.74 -16.40
N VAL A 231 0.80 -1.56 -17.39
CA VAL A 231 1.90 -2.48 -17.73
C VAL A 231 3.20 -1.71 -17.72
N GLU A 232 4.15 -2.13 -16.92
CA GLU A 232 5.54 -1.65 -17.01
C GLU A 232 6.17 -2.22 -18.28
N LYS A 233 6.78 -1.36 -19.09
CA LYS A 233 7.45 -1.73 -20.35
C LYS A 233 8.94 -1.98 -20.17
N ASP A 234 9.52 -1.42 -19.13
CA ASP A 234 10.91 -1.58 -18.77
C ASP A 234 11.02 -2.36 -17.43
N GLU A 235 12.13 -3.05 -17.17
CA GLU A 235 12.28 -3.92 -16.00
C GLU A 235 12.64 -3.15 -14.72
N GLY A 236 13.30 -2.00 -14.86
CA GLY A 236 13.76 -1.19 -13.73
C GLY A 236 14.01 0.25 -14.11
N ILE A 237 14.55 1.02 -13.17
CA ILE A 237 14.88 2.44 -13.36
C ILE A 237 16.11 2.82 -12.54
N ASN A 238 16.94 3.72 -13.08
CA ASN A 238 18.05 4.33 -12.37
C ASN A 238 17.77 5.82 -12.09
N ILE A 239 18.50 6.38 -11.13
CA ILE A 239 18.46 7.82 -10.86
C ILE A 239 19.00 8.57 -12.10
N GLY A 240 18.26 9.56 -12.56
CA GLY A 240 18.55 10.34 -13.78
C GLY A 240 17.96 9.73 -15.04
N GLU A 241 17.23 8.61 -14.95
CA GLU A 241 16.64 7.93 -16.10
C GLU A 241 15.11 7.95 -16.08
N SER A 242 14.53 7.54 -17.20
CA SER A 242 13.09 7.34 -17.39
C SER A 242 12.78 5.88 -17.71
N SER A 243 11.64 5.41 -17.22
CA SER A 243 11.10 4.09 -17.55
C SER A 243 9.66 4.21 -18.04
N ARG A 244 9.35 3.43 -19.07
CA ARG A 244 8.07 3.50 -19.79
C ARG A 244 7.03 2.59 -19.17
N PHE A 245 5.81 3.04 -19.22
CA PHE A 245 4.63 2.25 -18.89
C PHE A 245 3.53 2.45 -19.94
N GLN A 246 2.56 1.54 -19.94
CA GLN A 246 1.35 1.64 -20.74
C GLN A 246 0.12 1.55 -19.83
N LEU A 247 -0.69 2.60 -19.83
CA LEU A 247 -2.02 2.62 -19.23
C LEU A 247 -3.04 2.14 -20.26
N ASN A 248 -3.91 1.23 -19.86
CA ASN A 248 -4.93 0.64 -20.75
C ASN A 248 -6.31 0.84 -20.14
N LEU A 249 -7.27 1.25 -20.96
CA LEU A 249 -8.66 1.43 -20.61
C LEU A 249 -9.51 0.64 -21.62
N LEU A 250 -10.46 -0.17 -21.15
CA LEU A 250 -11.38 -0.93 -21.98
C LEU A 250 -12.81 -0.70 -21.51
N ASN A 251 -13.59 0.04 -22.28
CA ASN A 251 -15.02 0.18 -22.04
C ASN A 251 -15.75 -1.07 -22.54
N LYS A 252 -16.18 -1.93 -21.65
CA LYS A 252 -16.98 -3.13 -21.97
C LYS A 252 -18.48 -2.87 -21.98
N GLY A 253 -18.89 -1.68 -21.54
CA GLY A 253 -20.28 -1.23 -21.51
C GLY A 253 -20.86 -0.98 -22.89
N SER A 254 -22.14 -0.60 -22.91
CA SER A 254 -22.90 -0.26 -24.12
C SER A 254 -22.99 1.24 -24.40
N GLU A 255 -22.51 2.08 -23.48
CA GLU A 255 -22.58 3.53 -23.61
C GLU A 255 -21.16 4.14 -23.70
N PRO A 256 -20.99 5.29 -24.39
CA PRO A 256 -19.73 6.02 -24.38
C PRO A 256 -19.41 6.54 -22.97
N LEU A 257 -18.13 6.61 -22.65
CA LEU A 257 -17.64 6.94 -21.31
C LEU A 257 -16.50 7.95 -21.39
N ASN A 258 -16.60 9.06 -20.66
CA ASN A 258 -15.49 9.96 -20.45
C ASN A 258 -14.67 9.52 -19.26
N ALA A 259 -13.34 9.52 -19.40
CA ALA A 259 -12.38 9.25 -18.34
C ALA A 259 -11.43 10.44 -18.20
N TYR A 260 -11.18 10.86 -16.97
CA TYR A 260 -10.22 11.92 -16.63
C TYR A 260 -9.02 11.30 -15.92
N LEU A 261 -7.83 11.53 -16.47
CA LEU A 261 -6.58 10.97 -15.99
C LEU A 261 -5.77 12.04 -15.26
N SER A 262 -5.24 11.69 -14.10
CA SER A 262 -4.29 12.55 -13.39
C SER A 262 -3.28 11.72 -12.60
N PRO A 263 -1.98 12.06 -12.64
CA PRO A 263 -1.02 11.48 -11.72
C PRO A 263 -1.40 11.80 -10.27
N VAL A 264 -1.20 10.85 -9.38
CA VAL A 264 -1.26 11.09 -7.94
C VAL A 264 0.03 11.81 -7.52
N PRO A 265 0.00 12.74 -6.56
CA PRO A 265 1.21 13.40 -6.07
C PRO A 265 2.31 12.40 -5.72
N ALA A 266 3.48 12.59 -6.27
CA ALA A 266 4.65 11.76 -6.05
C ALA A 266 5.67 12.48 -5.16
N PRO A 267 6.58 11.75 -4.47
CA PRO A 267 7.69 12.34 -3.77
C PRO A 267 8.58 13.22 -4.67
N HIS A 268 9.32 14.13 -4.04
CA HIS A 268 10.29 14.98 -4.75
C HIS A 268 11.30 14.14 -5.54
N GLY A 269 11.62 14.56 -6.72
CA GLY A 269 12.51 13.84 -7.65
C GLY A 269 11.81 12.76 -8.49
N ILE A 270 10.50 12.61 -8.40
CA ILE A 270 9.71 11.71 -9.25
C ILE A 270 8.79 12.55 -10.14
N SER A 271 8.87 12.34 -11.44
CA SER A 271 7.98 12.94 -12.43
C SER A 271 7.24 11.85 -13.22
N VAL A 272 5.94 12.02 -13.38
CA VAL A 272 5.09 11.10 -14.16
C VAL A 272 4.47 11.87 -15.31
N ASN A 273 4.80 11.48 -16.53
CA ASN A 273 4.21 12.01 -17.76
C ASN A 273 3.26 10.97 -18.36
N ILE A 274 2.00 11.36 -18.53
CA ILE A 274 1.00 10.56 -19.24
C ILE A 274 0.90 11.17 -20.65
N GLY A 275 1.32 10.41 -21.66
CA GLY A 275 1.40 10.88 -23.07
C GLY A 275 0.03 11.07 -23.76
N SER A 276 -0.97 11.54 -23.02
CA SER A 276 -2.35 11.69 -23.50
C SER A 276 -3.04 12.90 -22.89
N PRO A 277 -4.10 13.43 -23.53
CA PRO A 277 -4.99 14.42 -22.92
C PRO A 277 -5.49 13.96 -21.55
N SER A 278 -5.71 14.91 -20.65
CA SER A 278 -6.28 14.63 -19.33
C SER A 278 -7.72 14.07 -19.39
N GLU A 279 -8.43 14.27 -20.50
CA GLU A 279 -9.76 13.78 -20.77
C GLU A 279 -9.78 12.90 -22.02
N ILE A 280 -10.41 11.73 -21.91
CA ILE A 280 -10.51 10.72 -22.96
C ILE A 280 -11.93 10.22 -23.03
N MET A 281 -12.49 10.18 -24.25
CA MET A 281 -13.77 9.55 -24.51
C MET A 281 -13.55 8.13 -25.05
N LEU A 282 -14.07 7.14 -24.36
CA LEU A 282 -14.09 5.74 -24.79
C LEU A 282 -15.46 5.40 -25.37
N ARG A 283 -15.50 4.95 -26.61
CA ARG A 283 -16.72 4.40 -27.22
C ARG A 283 -17.07 3.06 -26.61
N PRO A 284 -18.31 2.58 -26.78
CA PRO A 284 -18.68 1.21 -26.40
C PRO A 284 -17.74 0.19 -27.04
N LYS A 285 -17.27 -0.78 -26.24
CA LYS A 285 -16.33 -1.85 -26.63
C LYS A 285 -14.96 -1.38 -27.11
N GLU A 286 -14.64 -0.11 -26.93
CA GLU A 286 -13.34 0.46 -27.31
C GLU A 286 -12.30 0.21 -26.25
N ARG A 287 -11.09 -0.08 -26.71
CA ARG A 287 -9.85 -0.08 -25.90
C ARG A 287 -8.94 1.06 -26.34
N ILE A 288 -8.40 1.78 -25.38
CA ILE A 288 -7.39 2.80 -25.59
C ILE A 288 -6.15 2.43 -24.78
N ASP A 289 -5.01 2.48 -25.44
CA ASP A 289 -3.69 2.24 -24.88
C ASP A 289 -2.91 3.57 -24.86
N ILE A 290 -2.41 3.97 -23.71
CA ILE A 290 -1.76 5.26 -23.48
C ILE A 290 -0.35 4.99 -22.97
N GLU A 291 0.64 5.41 -23.73
CA GLU A 291 2.04 5.36 -23.30
C GLU A 291 2.34 6.49 -22.31
N GLY A 292 3.20 6.21 -21.35
CA GLY A 292 3.68 7.18 -20.39
C GLY A 292 5.07 6.86 -19.87
N GLU A 293 5.61 7.78 -19.12
CA GLU A 293 6.97 7.71 -18.59
C GLU A 293 7.02 8.11 -17.12
N LEU A 294 7.79 7.36 -16.34
CA LEU A 294 8.26 7.75 -15.02
C LEU A 294 9.71 8.17 -15.11
N THR A 295 10.05 9.35 -14.63
CA THR A 295 11.42 9.84 -14.54
C THR A 295 11.86 9.99 -13.09
N LEU A 296 13.02 9.43 -12.75
CA LEU A 296 13.73 9.73 -11.50
C LEU A 296 14.78 10.80 -11.77
N THR A 297 14.60 11.98 -11.20
CA THR A 297 15.61 13.05 -11.33
C THR A 297 16.76 12.82 -10.33
N SER A 298 17.88 13.52 -10.52
CA SER A 298 18.99 13.54 -9.58
C SER A 298 18.63 14.07 -8.18
N GLU A 299 17.47 14.71 -8.04
CA GLU A 299 16.94 15.22 -6.79
C GLU A 299 16.21 14.14 -5.97
N PHE A 300 16.01 12.94 -6.53
CA PHE A 300 15.42 11.83 -5.81
C PHE A 300 16.32 11.43 -4.64
N SER A 301 15.83 11.60 -3.42
CA SER A 301 16.64 11.48 -2.20
C SER A 301 16.05 10.58 -1.13
N ILE A 302 15.07 9.74 -1.49
CA ILE A 302 14.50 8.80 -0.51
C ILE A 302 15.53 7.72 -0.24
N PRO A 303 16.02 7.55 1.02
CA PRO A 303 16.96 6.51 1.34
C PRO A 303 16.30 5.14 1.21
N LEU A 304 16.64 4.42 0.16
CA LEU A 304 16.02 3.13 -0.21
C LEU A 304 16.18 2.06 0.86
N LYS A 305 17.27 2.13 1.65
CA LYS A 305 17.52 1.22 2.78
C LYS A 305 16.43 1.22 3.87
N TYR A 306 15.59 2.25 3.91
CA TYR A 306 14.45 2.34 4.82
C TYR A 306 13.12 1.93 4.18
N LEU A 307 13.12 1.60 2.89
CA LEU A 307 11.95 1.03 2.22
C LEU A 307 11.97 -0.49 2.39
N SER A 308 10.82 -1.07 2.66
CA SER A 308 10.67 -2.54 2.67
C SER A 308 10.95 -3.16 1.30
N PHE A 309 10.89 -2.36 0.22
CA PHE A 309 11.10 -2.77 -1.16
C PHE A 309 11.90 -1.72 -1.93
N PRO A 310 12.87 -2.14 -2.75
CA PRO A 310 13.61 -1.23 -3.64
C PRO A 310 12.78 -0.86 -4.88
N THR A 311 11.51 -0.52 -4.69
CA THR A 311 10.58 -0.22 -5.79
C THR A 311 10.10 1.21 -5.66
N VAL A 312 10.26 1.99 -6.71
CA VAL A 312 9.60 3.28 -6.87
C VAL A 312 8.22 3.03 -7.43
N VAL A 313 7.19 3.52 -6.73
CA VAL A 313 5.79 3.35 -7.13
C VAL A 313 5.19 4.71 -7.46
N PHE A 314 4.43 4.77 -8.54
CA PHE A 314 3.57 5.89 -8.87
C PHE A 314 2.15 5.41 -9.13
N SER A 315 1.21 6.35 -9.04
CA SER A 315 -0.21 6.04 -9.19
C SER A 315 -0.89 7.03 -10.12
N ILE A 316 -1.89 6.54 -10.83
CA ILE A 316 -2.74 7.33 -11.73
C ILE A 316 -4.17 7.21 -11.24
N THR A 317 -4.80 8.35 -11.00
CA THR A 317 -6.24 8.43 -10.74
C THR A 317 -6.97 8.46 -12.07
N ILE A 318 -8.00 7.62 -12.19
CA ILE A 318 -8.94 7.59 -13.31
C ILE A 318 -10.32 7.94 -12.75
N LYS A 319 -10.85 9.08 -13.13
CA LYS A 319 -12.15 9.57 -12.67
C LYS A 319 -13.17 9.47 -13.79
N PHE A 320 -14.32 8.89 -13.49
CA PHE A 320 -15.46 8.77 -14.39
C PHE A 320 -16.58 9.73 -13.93
N PRO A 321 -17.12 10.59 -14.82
CA PRO A 321 -18.26 11.46 -14.48
C PRO A 321 -19.44 10.66 -13.97
N SER A 322 -20.11 11.14 -12.94
CA SER A 322 -21.28 10.52 -12.29
C SER A 322 -21.04 9.14 -11.65
N PHE A 323 -19.80 8.63 -11.69
CA PHE A 323 -19.39 7.35 -11.11
C PHE A 323 -18.29 7.56 -10.04
N MET A 324 -17.51 6.51 -9.84
CA MET A 324 -16.38 6.52 -8.93
C MET A 324 -15.09 6.92 -9.67
N ARG A 325 -14.13 7.35 -8.90
CA ARG A 325 -12.73 7.32 -9.33
C ARG A 325 -12.15 5.93 -9.06
N THR A 326 -11.07 5.58 -9.76
CA THR A 326 -10.21 4.46 -9.43
C THR A 326 -8.76 4.94 -9.36
N VAL A 327 -7.90 4.15 -8.71
CA VAL A 327 -6.46 4.39 -8.72
C VAL A 327 -5.76 3.12 -9.12
N ILE A 328 -4.90 3.22 -10.12
CA ILE A 328 -4.01 2.13 -10.53
C ILE A 328 -2.56 2.59 -10.46
N SER A 329 -1.65 1.65 -10.30
CA SER A 329 -0.27 1.95 -9.97
C SER A 329 0.69 1.05 -10.73
N ALA A 330 1.81 1.61 -11.16
CA ALA A 330 2.97 0.87 -11.61
C ALA A 330 4.17 1.13 -10.71
N GLY A 331 5.21 0.33 -10.86
CA GLY A 331 6.41 0.50 -10.08
C GLY A 331 7.60 -0.17 -10.76
N PHE A 332 8.74 0.49 -10.62
CA PHE A 332 10.00 0.03 -11.18
C PHE A 332 11.00 -0.24 -10.06
N ASN A 333 11.70 -1.36 -10.16
CA ASN A 333 12.81 -1.64 -9.25
C ASN A 333 13.98 -0.73 -9.56
N ILE A 334 14.61 -0.20 -8.52
CA ILE A 334 15.84 0.59 -8.70
C ILE A 334 16.97 -0.39 -8.95
N THR A 335 17.66 -0.21 -10.10
CA THR A 335 18.69 -1.12 -10.58
C THR A 335 20.11 -0.71 -10.16
N ASP A 336 20.38 0.57 -9.98
CA ASP A 336 21.64 1.06 -9.41
C ASP A 336 21.64 0.88 -7.89
N GLN A 337 22.17 -0.24 -7.45
CA GLN A 337 22.34 -0.55 -6.03
C GLN A 337 23.72 -0.08 -5.54
N ALA A 338 23.87 1.21 -5.36
CA ALA A 338 24.83 1.75 -4.40
C ALA A 338 24.16 1.75 -2.99
N PHE A 339 24.01 0.55 -2.41
CA PHE A 339 23.51 0.34 -1.05
C PHE A 339 24.67 0.07 -0.09
#